data_d499ae5e75c95c242aaa8a02d1171ad2
#
_entry.id   d499ae5e75c95c242aaa8a02d1171ad2
#
_cell.length_a   1.000
_cell.length_b   1.000
_cell.length_c   1.000
_cell.angle_alpha   90.00
_cell.angle_beta   90.00
_cell.angle_gamma   90.00
#
_symmetry.space_group_name_H-M   'P 1'
#
loop_
_entity.id
_entity.type
_entity.pdbx_description
1 polymer ?
#
loop_
_entity_poly.entity_id
_entity_poly.type
_entity_poly.pdbx_seq_one_letter_code
_entity_poly.pdbx_strand_id
1 'polypeptide(L)'
;PLAAFGSSFQVGASLVTGIGVIEGVECVLIANDPTVKGGTSNPWSLKKLLRANQIAFENRLPVISLVESGGADLPTQKEIFIPGGRMFRDLTRLSAAGIPTIALVFGNSTAGGAYMPGMSDHVVMIKERSKVFLAGPPLVKMATGEDSDDESLGGADMHARISGLADYFAVDELDAIRIG
;
A
#
# COMPACT_ATOMS: atom_id res chain seq x y z
N PRO A 1 4.58 14.85 -11.24
CA PRO A 1 3.78 16.03 -10.93
C PRO A 1 4.47 17.31 -11.32
N LEU A 2 3.70 18.23 -11.90
CA LEU A 2 4.19 19.48 -12.47
C LEU A 2 4.83 20.43 -11.43
N ALA A 3 4.57 20.23 -10.15
CA ALA A 3 5.03 21.11 -9.06
C ALA A 3 6.32 20.64 -8.36
N ALA A 4 7.02 19.66 -8.90
CA ALA A 4 8.23 19.10 -8.29
C ALA A 4 9.53 19.78 -8.73
N PHE A 5 9.47 20.92 -9.40
CA PHE A 5 10.64 21.67 -9.85
C PHE A 5 11.50 22.11 -8.68
N GLY A 6 12.80 21.83 -8.75
CA GLY A 6 13.76 22.18 -7.73
C GLY A 6 13.72 21.33 -6.46
N SER A 7 12.94 20.26 -6.42
CA SER A 7 12.91 19.34 -5.29
C SER A 7 14.11 18.38 -5.33
N SER A 8 14.60 17.98 -4.18
CA SER A 8 15.63 16.94 -4.04
C SER A 8 15.07 15.52 -4.26
N PHE A 9 13.76 15.37 -4.41
CA PHE A 9 13.11 14.10 -4.65
C PHE A 9 13.03 13.77 -6.13
N GLN A 10 13.14 12.49 -6.45
CA GLN A 10 12.96 11.98 -7.79
C GLN A 10 11.53 12.27 -8.29
N VAL A 11 11.41 12.61 -9.57
CA VAL A 11 10.10 12.77 -10.23
C VAL A 11 9.30 11.46 -10.05
N GLY A 12 8.05 11.58 -9.60
CA GLY A 12 7.26 10.39 -9.22
C GLY A 12 7.24 10.15 -7.71
N ALA A 13 8.35 10.42 -7.01
CA ALA A 13 8.48 10.36 -5.55
C ALA A 13 8.02 9.03 -4.94
N SER A 14 8.40 7.90 -5.51
CA SER A 14 8.02 6.53 -5.12
C SER A 14 6.54 6.16 -5.31
N LEU A 15 5.75 6.99 -5.99
CA LEU A 15 4.32 6.74 -6.18
C LEU A 15 3.84 7.18 -7.56
N VAL A 16 3.20 6.29 -8.28
CA VAL A 16 2.48 6.57 -9.53
C VAL A 16 0.98 6.64 -9.21
N THR A 17 0.31 7.68 -9.68
CA THR A 17 -1.14 7.82 -9.49
C THR A 17 -1.81 8.25 -10.79
N GLY A 18 -3.01 7.77 -11.04
CA GLY A 18 -3.78 8.11 -12.23
C GLY A 18 -5.24 7.70 -12.09
N ILE A 19 -6.03 8.04 -13.10
CA ILE A 19 -7.39 7.54 -13.30
C ILE A 19 -7.32 6.63 -14.53
N GLY A 20 -7.87 5.45 -14.42
CA GLY A 20 -7.96 4.47 -15.50
C GLY A 20 -9.36 3.88 -15.58
N VAL A 21 -9.63 3.13 -16.64
CA VAL A 21 -10.88 2.40 -16.80
C VAL A 21 -10.56 0.90 -16.72
N ILE A 22 -11.19 0.20 -15.79
CA ILE A 22 -11.04 -1.24 -15.59
C ILE A 22 -12.43 -1.85 -15.68
N GLU A 23 -12.61 -2.82 -16.59
CA GLU A 23 -13.89 -3.46 -16.86
C GLU A 23 -15.06 -2.45 -17.04
N GLY A 24 -14.78 -1.30 -17.68
CA GLY A 24 -15.75 -0.24 -17.95
C GLY A 24 -16.01 0.70 -16.77
N VAL A 25 -15.33 0.54 -15.64
CA VAL A 25 -15.46 1.40 -14.44
C VAL A 25 -14.24 2.31 -14.32
N GLU A 26 -14.48 3.62 -14.17
CA GLU A 26 -13.41 4.57 -13.84
C GLU A 26 -12.92 4.35 -12.41
N CYS A 27 -11.61 4.19 -12.24
CA CYS A 27 -10.96 3.92 -10.97
C CYS A 27 -9.77 4.85 -10.75
N VAL A 28 -9.48 5.19 -9.52
CA VAL A 28 -8.20 5.79 -9.13
C VAL A 28 -7.18 4.67 -8.92
N LEU A 29 -6.07 4.75 -9.64
CA LEU A 29 -4.95 3.82 -9.52
C LEU A 29 -3.83 4.47 -8.72
N ILE A 30 -3.29 3.73 -7.76
CA ILE A 30 -2.18 4.14 -6.91
C ILE A 30 -1.17 3.00 -6.89
N ALA A 31 0.04 3.24 -7.41
CA ALA A 31 1.07 2.21 -7.45
C ALA A 31 2.36 2.70 -6.78
N ASN A 32 2.91 1.90 -5.88
CA ASN A 32 4.23 2.14 -5.33
C ASN A 32 5.29 1.84 -6.41
N ASP A 33 6.35 2.65 -6.42
CA ASP A 33 7.56 2.39 -7.20
C ASP A 33 8.67 1.92 -6.25
N PRO A 34 8.90 0.59 -6.14
CA PRO A 34 9.87 0.04 -5.21
C PRO A 34 11.32 0.36 -5.61
N THR A 35 11.57 0.79 -6.85
CA THR A 35 12.91 1.21 -7.27
C THR A 35 13.35 2.49 -6.59
N VAL A 36 12.40 3.26 -6.05
CA VAL A 36 12.67 4.48 -5.28
C VAL A 36 12.58 4.16 -3.79
N LYS A 37 13.73 3.90 -3.17
CA LYS A 37 13.87 3.63 -1.73
C LYS A 37 12.89 2.54 -1.21
N GLY A 38 12.70 1.47 -1.98
CA GLY A 38 11.80 0.39 -1.61
C GLY A 38 10.32 0.80 -1.50
N GLY A 39 9.89 1.78 -2.29
CA GLY A 39 8.51 2.27 -2.27
C GLY A 39 8.10 3.00 -0.98
N THR A 40 9.09 3.44 -0.16
CA THR A 40 8.80 4.13 1.10
C THR A 40 8.08 5.45 0.87
N SER A 41 7.19 5.78 1.82
CA SER A 41 6.49 7.06 1.82
C SER A 41 7.41 8.19 2.23
N ASN A 42 7.46 9.22 1.41
CA ASN A 42 8.14 10.49 1.67
C ASN A 42 7.12 11.65 1.60
N PRO A 43 7.48 12.89 1.96
CA PRO A 43 6.54 14.01 1.97
C PRO A 43 5.83 14.25 0.63
N TRP A 44 6.47 13.97 -0.50
CA TRP A 44 5.89 14.17 -1.82
C TRP A 44 4.95 13.03 -2.24
N SER A 45 5.36 11.77 -2.00
CA SER A 45 4.48 10.61 -2.27
C SER A 45 3.23 10.67 -1.40
N LEU A 46 3.37 11.10 -0.14
CA LEU A 46 2.23 11.29 0.75
C LEU A 46 1.26 12.38 0.24
N LYS A 47 1.78 13.53 -0.23
CA LYS A 47 0.92 14.57 -0.84
C LYS A 47 0.16 14.04 -2.06
N LYS A 48 0.82 13.24 -2.90
CA LYS A 48 0.17 12.59 -4.07
C LYS A 48 -0.93 11.64 -3.63
N LEU A 49 -0.62 10.75 -2.68
CA LEU A 49 -1.58 9.79 -2.13
C LEU A 49 -2.81 10.47 -1.56
N LEU A 50 -2.62 11.48 -0.72
CA LEU A 50 -3.73 12.23 -0.11
C LEU A 50 -4.58 12.94 -1.17
N ARG A 51 -3.96 13.48 -2.23
CA ARG A 51 -4.71 14.09 -3.33
C ARG A 51 -5.46 13.05 -4.16
N ALA A 52 -4.86 11.89 -4.43
CA ALA A 52 -5.53 10.78 -5.14
C ALA A 52 -6.77 10.30 -4.37
N ASN A 53 -6.64 10.05 -3.06
CA ASN A 53 -7.77 9.66 -2.21
C ASN A 53 -8.85 10.75 -2.14
N GLN A 54 -8.47 12.02 -2.12
CA GLN A 54 -9.43 13.12 -2.18
C GLN A 54 -10.22 13.11 -3.49
N ILE A 55 -9.55 12.92 -4.64
CA ILE A 55 -10.20 12.84 -5.96
C ILE A 55 -11.15 11.63 -5.99
N ALA A 56 -10.71 10.48 -5.48
CA ALA A 56 -11.54 9.29 -5.39
C ALA A 56 -12.81 9.54 -4.58
N PHE A 57 -12.67 10.17 -3.42
CA PHE A 57 -13.80 10.47 -2.54
C PHE A 57 -14.77 11.46 -3.17
N GLU A 58 -14.28 12.58 -3.75
CA GLU A 58 -15.09 13.65 -4.36
C GLU A 58 -15.87 13.15 -5.58
N ASN A 59 -15.29 12.23 -6.36
CA ASN A 59 -15.88 11.71 -7.60
C ASN A 59 -16.48 10.30 -7.44
N ARG A 60 -16.45 9.72 -6.22
CA ARG A 60 -16.93 8.38 -5.91
C ARG A 60 -16.29 7.29 -6.77
N LEU A 61 -15.00 7.41 -7.03
CA LEU A 61 -14.23 6.44 -7.81
C LEU A 61 -13.64 5.36 -6.90
N PRO A 62 -13.78 4.07 -7.23
CA PRO A 62 -13.04 2.99 -6.59
C PRO A 62 -11.53 3.27 -6.57
N VAL A 63 -10.85 2.81 -5.54
CA VAL A 63 -9.39 2.95 -5.43
C VAL A 63 -8.73 1.59 -5.54
N ILE A 64 -7.83 1.43 -6.49
CA ILE A 64 -7.02 0.23 -6.65
C ILE A 64 -5.56 0.59 -6.36
N SER A 65 -5.01 -0.04 -5.34
CA SER A 65 -3.65 0.17 -4.87
C SER A 65 -2.78 -1.02 -5.21
N LEU A 66 -1.70 -0.80 -5.98
CA LEU A 66 -0.65 -1.78 -6.23
C LEU A 66 0.44 -1.52 -5.18
N VAL A 67 0.50 -2.38 -4.17
CA VAL A 67 1.23 -2.12 -2.93
C VAL A 67 2.55 -2.86 -2.89
N GLU A 68 3.63 -2.10 -2.77
CA GLU A 68 4.96 -2.58 -2.39
C GLU A 68 5.69 -1.45 -1.68
N SER A 69 5.78 -1.51 -0.34
CA SER A 69 6.26 -0.38 0.46
C SER A 69 7.01 -0.81 1.72
N GLY A 70 8.20 -0.26 1.88
CA GLY A 70 8.99 -0.38 3.12
C GLY A 70 8.49 0.49 4.28
N GLY A 71 7.33 1.15 4.16
CA GLY A 71 6.79 2.02 5.20
C GLY A 71 7.21 3.49 5.02
N ALA A 72 7.56 4.18 6.11
CA ALA A 72 7.96 5.58 6.08
C ALA A 72 9.46 5.74 5.76
N ASP A 73 9.81 6.75 4.95
CA ASP A 73 11.20 7.18 4.76
C ASP A 73 11.70 7.82 6.06
N LEU A 74 12.50 7.08 6.84
CA LEU A 74 12.93 7.48 8.18
C LEU A 74 13.63 8.85 8.25
N PRO A 75 14.49 9.26 7.31
CA PRO A 75 15.08 10.59 7.32
C PRO A 75 14.08 11.74 7.28
N THR A 76 12.89 11.51 6.69
CA THR A 76 11.83 12.53 6.54
C THR A 76 10.62 12.28 7.43
N GLN A 77 10.71 11.34 8.37
CA GLN A 77 9.59 10.90 9.20
C GLN A 77 8.84 12.02 9.93
N LYS A 78 9.55 13.04 10.43
CA LYS A 78 8.95 14.21 11.11
C LYS A 78 7.94 14.96 10.25
N GLU A 79 8.09 14.91 8.92
CA GLU A 79 7.22 15.56 7.95
C GLU A 79 6.06 14.63 7.50
N ILE A 80 6.18 13.34 7.79
CA ILE A 80 5.24 12.30 7.34
C ILE A 80 4.22 11.95 8.42
N PHE A 81 4.60 11.88 9.70
CA PHE A 81 3.76 11.29 10.75
C PHE A 81 2.40 11.97 10.88
N ILE A 82 2.35 13.29 11.02
CA ILE A 82 1.10 14.02 11.19
C ILE A 82 0.24 13.96 9.91
N PRO A 83 0.76 14.30 8.71
CA PRO A 83 -0.01 14.15 7.47
C PRO A 83 -0.37 12.69 7.15
N GLY A 84 0.48 11.73 7.55
CA GLY A 84 0.24 10.30 7.36
C GLY A 84 -1.01 9.79 8.06
N GLY A 85 -1.36 10.33 9.21
CA GLY A 85 -2.62 10.04 9.89
C GLY A 85 -3.86 10.32 9.04
N ARG A 86 -3.76 11.27 8.10
CA ARG A 86 -4.83 11.55 7.14
C ARG A 86 -5.03 10.40 6.15
N MET A 87 -3.99 9.69 5.78
CA MET A 87 -4.11 8.51 4.89
C MET A 87 -5.05 7.47 5.50
N PHE A 88 -4.86 7.13 6.77
CA PHE A 88 -5.72 6.17 7.48
C PHE A 88 -7.16 6.65 7.57
N ARG A 89 -7.35 7.93 7.92
CA ARG A 89 -8.68 8.55 7.94
C ARG A 89 -9.34 8.48 6.56
N ASP A 90 -8.62 8.77 5.49
CA ASP A 90 -9.19 8.83 4.15
C ASP A 90 -9.59 7.42 3.67
N LEU A 91 -8.83 6.36 3.98
CA LEU A 91 -9.22 4.96 3.71
C LEU A 91 -10.53 4.60 4.43
N THR A 92 -10.63 4.87 5.73
CA THR A 92 -11.86 4.58 6.48
C THR A 92 -13.07 5.36 5.96
N ARG A 93 -12.87 6.59 5.49
CA ARG A 93 -13.95 7.40 4.92
C ARG A 93 -14.40 6.90 3.55
N LEU A 94 -13.49 6.43 2.71
CA LEU A 94 -13.83 5.81 1.43
C LEU A 94 -14.72 4.58 1.66
N SER A 95 -14.27 3.66 2.50
CA SER A 95 -15.05 2.46 2.85
C SER A 95 -16.41 2.82 3.47
N ALA A 96 -16.46 3.73 4.45
CA ALA A 96 -17.71 4.17 5.07
C ALA A 96 -18.67 4.85 4.08
N ALA A 97 -18.16 5.46 3.01
CA ALA A 97 -18.96 6.05 1.94
C ALA A 97 -19.41 5.03 0.88
N GLY A 98 -19.05 3.74 1.03
CA GLY A 98 -19.32 2.69 0.05
C GLY A 98 -18.53 2.88 -1.26
N ILE A 99 -17.34 3.47 -1.17
CA ILE A 99 -16.40 3.59 -2.29
C ILE A 99 -15.36 2.49 -2.11
N PRO A 100 -15.36 1.44 -2.97
CA PRO A 100 -14.48 0.28 -2.78
C PRO A 100 -12.99 0.65 -2.79
N THR A 101 -12.25 0.02 -1.90
CA THR A 101 -10.79 0.08 -1.84
C THR A 101 -10.22 -1.33 -2.01
N ILE A 102 -9.37 -1.51 -3.01
CA ILE A 102 -8.79 -2.80 -3.38
C ILE A 102 -7.27 -2.68 -3.28
N ALA A 103 -6.63 -3.57 -2.55
CA ALA A 103 -5.18 -3.64 -2.44
C ALA A 103 -4.64 -4.92 -3.12
N LEU A 104 -3.79 -4.75 -4.12
CA LEU A 104 -3.02 -5.82 -4.74
C LEU A 104 -1.60 -5.74 -4.18
N VAL A 105 -1.18 -6.71 -3.38
CA VAL A 105 0.12 -6.69 -2.71
C VAL A 105 1.14 -7.40 -3.59
N PHE A 106 2.07 -6.64 -4.18
CA PHE A 106 3.07 -7.15 -5.12
C PHE A 106 4.42 -7.50 -4.47
N GLY A 107 4.62 -7.16 -3.23
CA GLY A 107 5.85 -7.41 -2.50
C GLY A 107 5.69 -7.15 -1.02
N ASN A 108 6.74 -6.60 -0.39
CA ASN A 108 6.68 -6.26 1.03
C ASN A 108 5.78 -5.04 1.28
N SER A 109 4.97 -5.14 2.31
CA SER A 109 4.15 -4.04 2.82
C SER A 109 4.36 -3.95 4.32
N THR A 110 5.23 -3.02 4.74
CA THR A 110 5.81 -3.02 6.08
C THR A 110 5.41 -1.79 6.87
N ALA A 111 5.31 -1.93 8.18
CA ALA A 111 5.02 -0.86 9.15
C ALA A 111 3.76 -0.06 8.76
N GLY A 112 3.88 1.26 8.56
CA GLY A 112 2.77 2.09 8.09
C GLY A 112 2.22 1.69 6.72
N GLY A 113 3.04 1.06 5.85
CA GLY A 113 2.61 0.50 4.57
C GLY A 113 1.65 -0.70 4.71
N ALA A 114 1.78 -1.48 5.78
CA ALA A 114 0.92 -2.63 6.04
C ALA A 114 -0.56 -2.24 6.31
N TYR A 115 -0.80 -1.00 6.70
CA TYR A 115 -2.15 -0.49 6.89
C TYR A 115 -2.89 -0.27 5.56
N MET A 116 -2.19 -0.10 4.44
CA MET A 116 -2.86 0.01 3.13
C MET A 116 -3.68 -1.24 2.83
N PRO A 117 -3.08 -2.45 2.74
CA PRO A 117 -3.89 -3.66 2.62
C PRO A 117 -4.76 -3.92 3.86
N GLY A 118 -4.23 -3.68 5.07
CA GLY A 118 -4.96 -3.97 6.31
C GLY A 118 -6.28 -3.20 6.51
N MET A 119 -6.46 -2.09 5.81
CA MET A 119 -7.65 -1.24 5.88
C MET A 119 -8.43 -1.18 4.57
N SER A 120 -7.99 -1.89 3.53
CA SER A 120 -8.72 -2.00 2.27
C SER A 120 -9.91 -2.94 2.41
N ASP A 121 -10.96 -2.71 1.61
CA ASP A 121 -12.16 -3.54 1.61
C ASP A 121 -11.90 -4.93 0.98
N HIS A 122 -10.95 -5.00 0.03
CA HIS A 122 -10.52 -6.24 -0.60
C HIS A 122 -9.00 -6.30 -0.71
N VAL A 123 -8.43 -7.46 -0.42
CA VAL A 123 -6.97 -7.67 -0.43
C VAL A 123 -6.61 -8.91 -1.25
N VAL A 124 -5.80 -8.71 -2.28
CA VAL A 124 -5.21 -9.78 -3.07
C VAL A 124 -3.74 -9.93 -2.69
N MET A 125 -3.33 -11.12 -2.30
CA MET A 125 -1.94 -11.44 -1.99
C MET A 125 -1.38 -12.52 -2.90
N ILE A 126 -0.13 -12.35 -3.34
CA ILE A 126 0.56 -13.25 -4.28
C ILE A 126 1.39 -14.26 -3.50
N LYS A 127 1.22 -15.53 -3.83
CA LYS A 127 1.95 -16.65 -3.24
C LYS A 127 3.48 -16.41 -3.22
N GLU A 128 4.10 -16.67 -2.07
CA GLU A 128 5.56 -16.57 -1.84
C GLU A 128 6.19 -15.20 -2.11
N ARG A 129 5.39 -14.21 -2.53
CA ARG A 129 5.87 -12.87 -2.88
C ARG A 129 5.35 -11.80 -1.93
N SER A 130 4.05 -11.78 -1.68
CA SER A 130 3.44 -10.76 -0.81
C SER A 130 3.76 -10.99 0.65
N LYS A 131 4.19 -9.93 1.33
CA LYS A 131 4.44 -9.95 2.78
C LYS A 131 3.77 -8.72 3.40
N VAL A 132 2.95 -8.95 4.41
CA VAL A 132 2.31 -7.87 5.17
C VAL A 132 2.61 -8.08 6.65
N PHE A 133 3.36 -7.16 7.27
CA PHE A 133 3.65 -7.19 8.70
C PHE A 133 4.00 -5.79 9.21
N LEU A 134 3.75 -5.54 10.49
CA LEU A 134 4.12 -4.26 11.12
C LEU A 134 5.62 -4.17 11.39
N ALA A 135 6.25 -5.31 11.69
CA ALA A 135 7.69 -5.42 11.90
C ALA A 135 8.19 -6.70 11.23
N GLY A 136 9.23 -6.60 10.42
CA GLY A 136 9.86 -7.77 9.79
C GLY A 136 10.69 -8.60 10.78
N PRO A 137 11.15 -9.80 10.39
CA PRO A 137 11.86 -10.74 11.25
C PRO A 137 13.03 -10.14 12.06
N PRO A 138 13.88 -9.25 11.51
CA PRO A 138 14.97 -8.65 12.28
C PRO A 138 14.47 -7.80 13.47
N LEU A 139 13.36 -7.08 13.30
CA LEU A 139 12.76 -6.28 14.38
C LEU A 139 12.06 -7.14 15.41
N VAL A 140 11.38 -8.22 14.98
CA VAL A 140 10.78 -9.21 15.89
C VAL A 140 11.86 -9.81 16.76
N LYS A 141 12.96 -10.30 16.17
CA LYS A 141 14.10 -10.85 16.93
C LYS A 141 14.68 -9.87 17.92
N MET A 142 14.84 -8.61 17.53
CA MET A 142 15.36 -7.56 18.42
C MET A 142 14.42 -7.26 19.60
N ALA A 143 13.11 -7.29 19.36
CA ALA A 143 12.11 -6.92 20.36
C ALA A 143 11.72 -8.06 21.31
N THR A 144 11.65 -9.30 20.80
CA THR A 144 11.12 -10.45 21.53
C THR A 144 12.15 -11.57 21.77
N GLY A 145 13.26 -11.56 21.03
CA GLY A 145 14.24 -12.65 21.01
C GLY A 145 13.84 -13.85 20.14
N GLU A 146 12.65 -13.81 19.50
CA GLU A 146 12.14 -14.90 18.67
C GLU A 146 12.73 -14.87 17.28
N ASP A 147 13.09 -16.05 16.76
CA ASP A 147 13.43 -16.22 15.35
C ASP A 147 12.16 -16.48 14.54
N SER A 148 11.96 -15.71 13.50
CA SER A 148 10.84 -15.85 12.55
C SER A 148 11.34 -15.73 11.13
N ASP A 149 10.59 -16.27 10.18
CA ASP A 149 10.81 -16.05 8.74
C ASP A 149 9.67 -15.21 8.15
N ASP A 150 9.93 -14.61 6.98
CA ASP A 150 8.99 -13.69 6.32
C ASP A 150 7.64 -14.37 5.98
N GLU A 151 7.67 -15.64 5.55
CA GLU A 151 6.44 -16.34 5.12
C GLU A 151 5.55 -16.68 6.31
N SER A 152 6.12 -17.22 7.38
CA SER A 152 5.36 -17.57 8.59
C SER A 152 4.87 -16.33 9.33
N LEU A 153 5.63 -15.21 9.27
CA LEU A 153 5.29 -13.98 9.96
C LEU A 153 4.20 -13.18 9.23
N GLY A 154 4.26 -13.07 7.92
CA GLY A 154 3.35 -12.20 7.15
C GLY A 154 3.18 -12.57 5.68
N GLY A 155 3.48 -13.81 5.30
CA GLY A 155 3.32 -14.29 3.93
C GLY A 155 1.87 -14.46 3.50
N ALA A 156 1.66 -14.56 2.20
CA ALA A 156 0.33 -14.70 1.62
C ALA A 156 -0.43 -15.93 2.12
N ASP A 157 0.24 -17.07 2.29
CA ASP A 157 -0.39 -18.30 2.76
C ASP A 157 -0.85 -18.18 4.23
N MET A 158 -0.04 -17.54 5.07
CA MET A 158 -0.41 -17.25 6.47
C MET A 158 -1.62 -16.32 6.53
N HIS A 159 -1.63 -15.25 5.73
CA HIS A 159 -2.74 -14.30 5.73
C HIS A 159 -4.03 -14.87 5.12
N ALA A 160 -3.93 -15.76 4.14
CA ALA A 160 -5.11 -16.40 3.54
C ALA A 160 -5.72 -17.49 4.45
N ARG A 161 -4.91 -18.22 5.24
CA ARG A 161 -5.37 -19.39 6.00
C ARG A 161 -5.55 -19.14 7.49
N ILE A 162 -4.79 -18.21 8.08
CA ILE A 162 -4.75 -18.03 9.53
C ILE A 162 -5.32 -16.69 9.95
N SER A 163 -4.81 -15.56 9.44
CA SER A 163 -5.25 -14.25 9.88
C SER A 163 -6.52 -13.75 9.19
N GLY A 164 -6.81 -14.22 7.99
CA GLY A 164 -7.94 -13.77 7.18
C GLY A 164 -7.77 -12.39 6.57
N LEU A 165 -6.55 -11.84 6.55
CA LEU A 165 -6.28 -10.55 5.90
C LEU A 165 -6.39 -10.63 4.38
N ALA A 166 -5.93 -11.73 3.77
CA ALA A 166 -6.03 -11.93 2.33
C ALA A 166 -7.39 -12.49 1.97
N ASP A 167 -8.21 -11.71 1.27
CA ASP A 167 -9.49 -12.17 0.73
C ASP A 167 -9.28 -13.07 -0.49
N TYR A 168 -8.25 -12.79 -1.28
CA TYR A 168 -7.92 -13.53 -2.49
C TYR A 168 -6.44 -13.91 -2.51
N PHE A 169 -6.18 -15.15 -2.92
CA PHE A 169 -4.85 -15.72 -3.03
C PHE A 169 -4.50 -15.92 -4.49
N ALA A 170 -3.55 -15.13 -5.01
CA ALA A 170 -3.09 -15.19 -6.39
C ALA A 170 -1.84 -16.07 -6.49
N VAL A 171 -1.71 -16.81 -7.60
CA VAL A 171 -0.54 -17.68 -7.83
C VAL A 171 0.66 -16.91 -8.37
N ASP A 172 0.42 -15.81 -9.08
CA ASP A 172 1.45 -14.91 -9.64
C ASP A 172 0.90 -13.48 -9.82
N GLU A 173 1.73 -12.59 -10.37
CA GLU A 173 1.36 -11.18 -10.59
C GLU A 173 0.23 -11.01 -11.62
N LEU A 174 0.23 -11.81 -12.69
CA LEU A 174 -0.81 -11.72 -13.72
C LEU A 174 -2.15 -12.18 -13.17
N ASP A 175 -2.13 -13.23 -12.35
CA ASP A 175 -3.32 -13.71 -11.66
C ASP A 175 -3.84 -12.67 -10.66
N ALA A 176 -2.94 -11.99 -9.93
CA ALA A 176 -3.34 -10.90 -9.03
C ALA A 176 -4.01 -9.73 -9.78
N ILE A 177 -3.49 -9.34 -10.94
CA ILE A 177 -4.10 -8.31 -11.79
C ILE A 177 -5.47 -8.77 -12.33
N ARG A 178 -5.60 -10.05 -12.69
CA ARG A 178 -6.85 -10.61 -13.19
C ARG A 178 -7.94 -10.66 -12.12
N ILE A 179 -7.56 -10.91 -10.87
CA ILE A 179 -8.49 -10.97 -9.72
C ILE A 179 -8.95 -9.57 -9.32
N GLY A 180 -8.03 -8.60 -9.25
CA GLY A 180 -8.31 -7.23 -8.82
C GLY A 180 -9.01 -6.40 -9.88
#